data_ee44345a6e89d9d63228f1d3c22a3b8a
#
_entry.id   ee44345a6e89d9d63228f1d3c22a3b8a
#
_cell.length_a   1.000
_cell.length_b   1.000
_cell.length_c   1.000
_cell.angle_alpha   90.00
_cell.angle_beta   90.00
_cell.angle_gamma   90.00
#
_symmetry.space_group_name_H-M   'P 1'
#
loop_
_entity.id
_entity.type
_entity.pdbx_description
1 polymer ?
#
loop_
_entity_poly.entity_id
_entity_poly.type
_entity_poly.pdbx_seq_one_letter_code
_entity_poly.pdbx_strand_id
1 'polypeptide(L)'
;MAVAEGSSGRPRAPVRPDRNLALELVRVTESASMGAGRWVGRGDKIAADQAAVDAMRAMLDSVSMDGVVVIGEGEKDEAPMLYNGESVGNGAAPEVDVAVDPLEGTRLTALGQPNAIAVIAVAERGTMFFPGAAVYMEKIAVGPEGLGAIDINASPTENVNALAKAKSVSPRQISVVVLERDRHEDLIGELRQAGAKVNLIRDGDVAPAIAAAQGGTGVDMLYGIGGTPEGVISAAALKAVGGGMQGKLWPRNDEERQQLLDNGLDPAHRA
;
A
#
# COMPACT_ATOMS: atom_id res chain seq x y z
N MET A 1 13.99 50.64 -51.55
CA MET A 1 14.85 49.63 -50.86
C MET A 1 14.38 49.55 -49.45
N ALA A 2 13.60 48.49 -49.14
CA ALA A 2 13.15 48.24 -47.77
C ALA A 2 14.03 47.11 -47.20
N VAL A 3 14.69 47.41 -46.13
CA VAL A 3 15.56 46.45 -45.38
C VAL A 3 14.65 45.53 -44.57
N ALA A 4 14.72 44.28 -44.81
CA ALA A 4 13.98 43.24 -44.02
C ALA A 4 14.66 43.10 -42.67
N GLU A 5 13.90 43.37 -41.60
CA GLU A 5 14.30 43.06 -40.23
C GLU A 5 14.34 41.54 -40.01
N GLY A 6 15.53 41.04 -39.70
CA GLY A 6 15.75 39.66 -39.34
C GLY A 6 15.11 39.31 -38.00
N SER A 7 14.15 38.42 -37.94
CA SER A 7 13.61 37.84 -36.73
C SER A 7 14.69 36.99 -36.04
N SER A 8 15.21 37.48 -34.95
CA SER A 8 16.08 36.71 -34.02
C SER A 8 15.27 35.62 -33.37
N GLY A 9 15.22 34.41 -33.97
CA GLY A 9 14.66 33.21 -33.37
C GLY A 9 15.49 32.86 -32.15
N ARG A 10 14.93 33.03 -30.96
CA ARG A 10 15.48 32.41 -29.75
C ARG A 10 15.58 30.88 -29.97
N PRO A 11 16.71 30.26 -29.65
CA PRO A 11 16.82 28.80 -29.76
C PRO A 11 15.70 28.19 -28.92
N ARG A 12 14.88 27.38 -29.56
CA ARG A 12 13.83 26.59 -28.91
C ARG A 12 14.53 25.69 -27.88
N ALA A 13 14.14 25.79 -26.60
CA ALA A 13 14.61 24.85 -25.57
C ALA A 13 14.35 23.42 -26.07
N PRO A 14 15.27 22.49 -25.87
CA PRO A 14 15.07 21.12 -26.27
C PRO A 14 13.79 20.60 -25.62
N VAL A 15 12.82 20.14 -26.45
CA VAL A 15 11.61 19.49 -25.98
C VAL A 15 12.05 18.20 -25.31
N ARG A 16 12.00 18.15 -23.97
CA ARG A 16 12.19 16.88 -23.25
C ARG A 16 10.99 15.99 -23.57
N PRO A 17 11.20 14.70 -23.90
CA PRO A 17 10.09 13.79 -24.05
C PRO A 17 9.27 13.74 -22.76
N ASP A 18 7.94 13.71 -22.88
CA ASP A 18 7.05 13.54 -21.74
C ASP A 18 7.44 12.27 -20.98
N ARG A 19 7.74 12.43 -19.68
CA ARG A 19 8.04 11.31 -18.80
C ARG A 19 6.72 10.75 -18.30
N ASN A 20 6.57 9.43 -18.39
CA ASN A 20 5.45 8.73 -17.81
C ASN A 20 5.75 8.50 -16.30
N LEU A 21 5.06 9.24 -15.43
CA LEU A 21 5.27 9.16 -13.98
C LEU A 21 5.16 7.72 -13.46
N ALA A 22 4.19 6.93 -13.95
CA ALA A 22 4.04 5.54 -13.51
C ALA A 22 5.30 4.69 -13.81
N LEU A 23 5.93 4.87 -14.98
CA LEU A 23 7.16 4.16 -15.32
C LEU A 23 8.37 4.66 -14.52
N GLU A 24 8.41 5.94 -14.17
CA GLU A 24 9.45 6.46 -13.27
C GLU A 24 9.30 5.86 -11.87
N LEU A 25 8.06 5.72 -11.36
CA LEU A 25 7.80 5.10 -10.07
C LEU A 25 8.12 3.59 -10.04
N VAL A 26 7.94 2.87 -11.15
CA VAL A 26 8.41 1.47 -11.28
C VAL A 26 9.92 1.39 -11.05
N ARG A 27 10.71 2.32 -11.60
CA ARG A 27 12.17 2.34 -11.37
C ARG A 27 12.55 2.61 -9.92
N VAL A 28 11.72 3.36 -9.22
CA VAL A 28 11.90 3.60 -7.77
C VAL A 28 11.76 2.29 -6.99
N THR A 29 10.70 1.53 -7.25
CA THR A 29 10.48 0.23 -6.59
C THR A 29 11.49 -0.84 -7.04
N GLU A 30 11.93 -0.84 -8.30
CA GLU A 30 13.01 -1.69 -8.79
C GLU A 30 14.32 -1.40 -8.05
N SER A 31 14.66 -0.12 -7.84
CA SER A 31 15.86 0.29 -7.10
C SER A 31 15.84 -0.22 -5.67
N ALA A 32 14.72 -0.04 -4.95
CA ALA A 32 14.52 -0.55 -3.60
C ALA A 32 14.67 -2.08 -3.55
N SER A 33 13.99 -2.78 -4.46
CA SER A 33 14.04 -4.25 -4.55
C SER A 33 15.45 -4.77 -4.82
N MET A 34 16.22 -4.10 -5.67
CA MET A 34 17.64 -4.45 -5.92
C MET A 34 18.52 -4.19 -4.71
N GLY A 35 18.25 -3.12 -3.95
CA GLY A 35 18.93 -2.82 -2.68
C GLY A 35 18.70 -3.94 -1.67
N ALA A 36 17.44 -4.25 -1.37
CA ALA A 36 17.05 -5.30 -0.44
C ALA A 36 17.48 -6.70 -0.90
N GLY A 37 17.49 -6.96 -2.22
CA GLY A 37 17.82 -8.26 -2.80
C GLY A 37 19.20 -8.80 -2.41
N ARG A 38 20.13 -7.93 -2.09
CA ARG A 38 21.47 -8.30 -1.59
C ARG A 38 21.44 -8.91 -0.18
N TRP A 39 20.34 -8.74 0.53
CA TRP A 39 20.15 -9.18 1.92
C TRP A 39 19.25 -10.40 2.04
N VAL A 40 18.73 -10.93 0.94
CA VAL A 40 17.86 -12.12 0.94
C VAL A 40 18.55 -13.30 1.62
N GLY A 41 17.90 -13.88 2.63
CA GLY A 41 18.36 -15.04 3.37
C GLY A 41 19.55 -14.79 4.31
N ARG A 42 19.91 -13.53 4.59
CA ARG A 42 21.04 -13.19 5.47
C ARG A 42 20.66 -13.04 6.95
N GLY A 43 19.37 -13.10 7.29
CA GLY A 43 18.89 -12.99 8.67
C GLY A 43 18.85 -11.57 9.23
N ASP A 44 19.33 -10.58 8.50
CA ASP A 44 19.43 -9.19 8.94
C ASP A 44 18.31 -8.36 8.28
N LYS A 45 17.18 -8.25 8.98
CA LYS A 45 16.01 -7.48 8.50
C LYS A 45 16.26 -5.96 8.48
N ILE A 46 17.07 -5.46 9.43
CA ILE A 46 17.35 -4.01 9.56
C ILE A 46 18.21 -3.55 8.39
N ALA A 47 19.28 -4.30 8.08
CA ALA A 47 20.14 -3.98 6.96
C ALA A 47 19.43 -4.15 5.60
N ALA A 48 18.50 -5.12 5.49
CA ALA A 48 17.69 -5.29 4.28
C ALA A 48 16.77 -4.10 4.04
N ASP A 49 16.11 -3.65 5.11
CA ASP A 49 15.22 -2.50 5.12
C ASP A 49 15.98 -1.21 4.77
N GLN A 50 17.03 -0.91 5.49
CA GLN A 50 17.86 0.27 5.23
C GLN A 50 18.39 0.32 3.80
N ALA A 51 18.81 -0.82 3.24
CA ALA A 51 19.27 -0.87 1.85
C ALA A 51 18.16 -0.57 0.83
N ALA A 52 16.91 -0.95 1.15
CA ALA A 52 15.75 -0.60 0.33
C ALA A 52 15.42 0.89 0.42
N VAL A 53 15.40 1.44 1.65
CA VAL A 53 15.17 2.87 1.94
C VAL A 53 16.18 3.75 1.20
N ASP A 54 17.47 3.47 1.35
CA ASP A 54 18.55 4.23 0.72
C ASP A 54 18.41 4.25 -0.81
N ALA A 55 18.13 3.08 -1.40
CA ALA A 55 18.00 2.94 -2.83
C ALA A 55 16.72 3.61 -3.38
N MET A 56 15.60 3.48 -2.67
CA MET A 56 14.33 4.14 -3.01
C MET A 56 14.49 5.66 -2.96
N ARG A 57 15.00 6.17 -1.85
CA ARG A 57 15.17 7.61 -1.63
C ARG A 57 16.06 8.26 -2.69
N ALA A 58 17.21 7.64 -2.99
CA ALA A 58 18.13 8.14 -4.01
C ALA A 58 17.48 8.19 -5.40
N MET A 59 16.64 7.22 -5.74
CA MET A 59 15.97 7.19 -7.04
C MET A 59 14.83 8.21 -7.12
N LEU A 60 14.09 8.43 -6.03
CA LEU A 60 13.02 9.40 -5.95
C LEU A 60 13.47 10.82 -6.31
N ASP A 61 14.69 11.23 -5.95
CA ASP A 61 15.23 12.56 -6.28
C ASP A 61 15.26 12.86 -7.79
N SER A 62 15.28 11.82 -8.61
CA SER A 62 15.29 11.96 -10.08
C SER A 62 13.91 12.04 -10.71
N VAL A 63 12.86 11.72 -9.98
CA VAL A 63 11.48 11.67 -10.48
C VAL A 63 10.92 13.08 -10.65
N SER A 64 10.27 13.33 -11.79
CA SER A 64 9.60 14.61 -12.05
C SER A 64 8.26 14.66 -11.32
N MET A 65 8.30 15.09 -10.08
CA MET A 65 7.15 15.39 -9.23
C MET A 65 7.56 16.33 -8.09
N ASP A 66 6.59 17.01 -7.50
CA ASP A 66 6.67 17.67 -6.21
C ASP A 66 5.88 16.81 -5.21
N GLY A 67 6.56 15.83 -4.61
CA GLY A 67 5.99 14.86 -3.71
C GLY A 67 6.16 15.23 -2.24
N VAL A 68 5.16 14.91 -1.41
CA VAL A 68 5.29 14.89 0.05
C VAL A 68 4.94 13.51 0.56
N VAL A 69 5.82 12.91 1.34
CA VAL A 69 5.58 11.61 1.97
C VAL A 69 4.49 11.77 3.02
N VAL A 70 3.35 11.12 2.81
CA VAL A 70 2.23 11.05 3.77
C VAL A 70 2.34 9.77 4.60
N ILE A 71 2.81 8.69 3.98
CA ILE A 71 3.09 7.41 4.62
C ILE A 71 4.49 6.97 4.19
N GLY A 72 5.34 6.73 5.17
CA GLY A 72 6.74 6.33 4.97
C GLY A 72 7.27 5.54 6.16
N GLU A 73 8.57 5.68 6.42
CA GLU A 73 9.30 4.90 7.42
C GLU A 73 9.05 5.33 8.88
N GLY A 74 8.21 6.32 9.12
CA GLY A 74 7.88 6.82 10.44
C GLY A 74 8.01 8.33 10.57
N GLU A 75 8.14 8.80 11.81
CA GLU A 75 8.30 10.22 12.10
C GLU A 75 9.76 10.67 11.88
N LYS A 76 9.95 11.98 11.62
CA LYS A 76 11.25 12.56 11.29
C LYS A 76 12.36 12.27 12.29
N ASP A 77 12.01 12.19 13.57
CA ASP A 77 12.98 11.95 14.65
C ASP A 77 13.37 10.46 14.77
N GLU A 78 12.61 9.55 14.14
CA GLU A 78 12.80 8.10 14.16
C GLU A 78 13.41 7.57 12.86
N ALA A 79 13.06 8.19 11.72
CA ALA A 79 13.51 7.79 10.39
C ALA A 79 14.33 8.91 9.74
N PRO A 80 15.58 8.64 9.31
CA PRO A 80 16.43 9.64 8.66
C PRO A 80 16.00 9.99 7.24
N MET A 81 15.23 9.11 6.58
CA MET A 81 14.76 9.26 5.20
C MET A 81 13.36 8.67 5.04
N LEU A 82 12.62 9.16 4.05
CA LEU A 82 11.25 8.76 3.75
C LEU A 82 10.30 8.89 4.95
N TYR A 83 10.59 9.87 5.82
CA TYR A 83 9.74 10.16 6.97
C TYR A 83 8.47 10.93 6.54
N ASN A 84 7.44 10.86 7.38
CA ASN A 84 6.19 11.58 7.16
C ASN A 84 6.45 13.10 7.08
N GLY A 85 6.04 13.71 5.97
CA GLY A 85 6.27 15.14 5.67
C GLY A 85 7.55 15.42 4.87
N GLU A 86 8.38 14.42 4.54
CA GLU A 86 9.56 14.63 3.70
C GLU A 86 9.14 15.01 2.27
N SER A 87 9.83 16.02 1.70
CA SER A 87 9.69 16.37 0.29
C SER A 87 10.55 15.44 -0.57
N VAL A 88 9.96 14.87 -1.62
CA VAL A 88 10.61 13.94 -2.55
C VAL A 88 10.30 14.32 -4.00
N GLY A 89 11.15 13.87 -4.92
CA GLY A 89 11.08 14.27 -6.33
C GLY A 89 11.93 15.50 -6.60
N ASN A 90 11.90 16.01 -7.82
CA ASN A 90 12.73 17.12 -8.27
C ASN A 90 12.03 18.49 -8.15
N GLY A 91 10.87 18.57 -7.52
CA GLY A 91 10.06 19.77 -7.34
C GLY A 91 9.30 20.24 -8.59
N ALA A 92 9.28 19.43 -9.64
CA ALA A 92 8.45 19.71 -10.82
C ALA A 92 7.02 19.18 -10.63
N ALA A 93 6.06 19.74 -11.36
CA ALA A 93 4.71 19.18 -11.39
C ALA A 93 4.71 17.72 -11.87
N PRO A 94 3.74 16.90 -11.42
CA PRO A 94 2.60 17.23 -10.57
C PRO A 94 2.93 17.30 -9.08
N GLU A 95 2.11 18.05 -8.32
CA GLU A 95 2.10 18.02 -6.85
C GLU A 95 1.34 16.80 -6.36
N VAL A 96 1.99 15.97 -5.54
CA VAL A 96 1.42 14.69 -5.11
C VAL A 96 1.68 14.37 -3.64
N ASP A 97 0.75 13.64 -3.03
CA ASP A 97 0.98 12.87 -1.81
C ASP A 97 1.61 11.53 -2.18
N VAL A 98 2.55 11.07 -1.35
CA VAL A 98 3.32 9.85 -1.59
C VAL A 98 3.16 8.91 -0.39
N ALA A 99 2.86 7.65 -0.66
CA ALA A 99 2.93 6.57 0.32
C ALA A 99 3.95 5.53 -0.16
N VAL A 100 4.88 5.16 0.71
CA VAL A 100 5.93 4.19 0.41
C VAL A 100 6.03 3.13 1.50
N ASP A 101 6.39 1.93 1.07
CA ASP A 101 7.02 0.92 1.89
C ASP A 101 8.15 0.32 1.03
N PRO A 102 9.41 0.71 1.30
CA PRO A 102 10.56 0.26 0.52
C PRO A 102 10.78 -1.24 0.57
N LEU A 103 10.35 -1.90 1.65
CA LEU A 103 10.47 -3.34 1.83
C LEU A 103 9.32 -3.93 2.65
N GLU A 104 8.13 -3.97 2.06
CA GLU A 104 6.96 -4.67 2.61
C GLU A 104 7.28 -6.17 2.75
N GLY A 105 7.30 -6.65 4.00
CA GLY A 105 7.73 -8.00 4.32
C GLY A 105 9.24 -8.13 4.59
N THR A 106 9.84 -7.23 5.35
CA THR A 106 11.26 -7.26 5.75
C THR A 106 11.70 -8.61 6.31
N ARG A 107 10.82 -9.27 7.09
CA ARG A 107 11.07 -10.61 7.63
C ARG A 107 11.18 -11.68 6.56
N LEU A 108 10.38 -11.59 5.50
CA LEU A 108 10.42 -12.54 4.37
C LEU A 108 11.77 -12.45 3.68
N THR A 109 12.24 -11.23 3.39
CA THR A 109 13.56 -11.00 2.80
C THR A 109 14.68 -11.55 3.68
N ALA A 110 14.69 -11.22 4.97
CA ALA A 110 15.73 -11.70 5.88
C ALA A 110 15.80 -13.23 5.96
N LEU A 111 14.65 -13.90 5.89
CA LEU A 111 14.56 -15.37 5.92
C LEU A 111 14.70 -16.05 4.55
N GLY A 112 14.88 -15.30 3.46
CA GLY A 112 14.92 -15.83 2.10
C GLY A 112 13.61 -16.44 1.64
N GLN A 113 12.49 -15.95 2.17
CA GLN A 113 11.14 -16.37 1.79
C GLN A 113 10.60 -15.50 0.63
N PRO A 114 9.69 -16.02 -0.20
CA PRO A 114 9.10 -15.28 -1.29
C PRO A 114 8.07 -14.26 -0.81
N ASN A 115 7.67 -13.36 -1.74
CA ASN A 115 6.55 -12.43 -1.62
C ASN A 115 6.82 -11.14 -0.82
N ALA A 116 8.08 -10.81 -0.50
CA ALA A 116 8.42 -9.43 -0.14
C ALA A 116 8.33 -8.55 -1.40
N ILE A 117 7.83 -7.32 -1.24
CA ILE A 117 7.67 -6.36 -2.34
C ILE A 117 8.17 -4.98 -1.92
N ALA A 118 8.49 -4.14 -2.90
CA ALA A 118 8.66 -2.70 -2.70
C ALA A 118 7.45 -1.99 -3.31
N VAL A 119 6.86 -1.05 -2.59
CA VAL A 119 5.64 -0.37 -3.05
C VAL A 119 5.74 1.13 -2.94
N ILE A 120 5.09 1.81 -3.88
CA ILE A 120 4.87 3.25 -3.88
C ILE A 120 3.48 3.54 -4.44
N ALA A 121 2.75 4.41 -3.78
CA ALA A 121 1.50 4.96 -4.25
C ALA A 121 1.56 6.48 -4.27
N VAL A 122 0.92 7.09 -5.26
CA VAL A 122 0.79 8.54 -5.36
C VAL A 122 -0.66 8.93 -5.58
N ALA A 123 -1.05 10.07 -5.01
CA ALA A 123 -2.37 10.68 -5.18
C ALA A 123 -2.19 12.20 -5.34
N GLU A 124 -3.25 12.90 -5.78
CA GLU A 124 -3.23 14.36 -5.79
C GLU A 124 -2.92 14.89 -4.38
N ARG A 125 -2.16 16.00 -4.31
CA ARG A 125 -1.78 16.63 -3.04
C ARG A 125 -3.00 16.89 -2.15
N GLY A 126 -2.91 16.42 -0.88
CA GLY A 126 -3.93 16.58 0.14
C GLY A 126 -5.11 15.62 0.05
N THR A 127 -5.03 14.57 -0.79
CA THR A 127 -6.12 13.58 -0.94
C THR A 127 -5.83 12.22 -0.30
N MET A 128 -4.58 11.96 0.09
CA MET A 128 -4.21 10.71 0.74
C MET A 128 -4.57 10.75 2.23
N PHE A 129 -5.21 9.70 2.72
CA PHE A 129 -5.53 9.57 4.14
C PHE A 129 -4.24 9.45 4.97
N PHE A 130 -4.09 10.34 5.95
CA PHE A 130 -3.02 10.27 6.93
C PHE A 130 -3.54 9.59 8.21
N PRO A 131 -3.02 8.42 8.57
CA PRO A 131 -3.53 7.64 9.70
C PRO A 131 -3.14 8.20 11.07
N GLY A 132 -2.18 9.12 11.14
CA GLY A 132 -1.69 9.68 12.41
C GLY A 132 -1.26 8.58 13.39
N ALA A 133 -1.83 8.60 14.59
CA ALA A 133 -1.54 7.61 15.64
C ALA A 133 -2.16 6.22 15.41
N ALA A 134 -2.90 6.01 14.32
CA ALA A 134 -3.55 4.73 14.03
C ALA A 134 -2.55 3.70 13.50
N VAL A 135 -1.99 2.88 14.38
CA VAL A 135 -1.00 1.85 14.02
C VAL A 135 -1.63 0.69 13.26
N TYR A 136 -2.81 0.23 13.68
CA TYR A 136 -3.50 -0.91 13.11
C TYR A 136 -4.92 -0.59 12.66
N MET A 137 -5.36 -1.35 11.65
CA MET A 137 -6.74 -1.37 11.19
C MET A 137 -7.19 -2.81 10.88
N GLU A 138 -8.46 -3.09 11.13
CA GLU A 138 -9.15 -4.21 10.52
C GLU A 138 -9.51 -3.82 9.09
N LYS A 139 -9.32 -4.72 8.13
CA LYS A 139 -9.53 -4.44 6.71
C LYS A 139 -10.03 -5.67 5.95
N ILE A 140 -10.92 -5.42 4.99
CA ILE A 140 -11.36 -6.40 3.99
C ILE A 140 -11.08 -5.80 2.62
N ALA A 141 -10.34 -6.52 1.77
CA ALA A 141 -10.09 -6.14 0.39
C ALA A 141 -10.61 -7.21 -0.58
N VAL A 142 -11.26 -6.77 -1.64
CA VAL A 142 -11.89 -7.64 -2.67
C VAL A 142 -11.71 -7.06 -4.06
N GLY A 143 -11.90 -7.90 -5.06
CA GLY A 143 -11.97 -7.49 -6.46
C GLY A 143 -13.27 -6.77 -6.84
N PRO A 144 -13.38 -6.34 -8.11
CA PRO A 144 -14.54 -5.60 -8.62
C PRO A 144 -15.86 -6.31 -8.39
N GLU A 145 -15.90 -7.64 -8.46
CA GLU A 145 -17.11 -8.44 -8.24
C GLU A 145 -17.61 -8.40 -6.80
N GLY A 146 -16.72 -8.12 -5.85
CA GLY A 146 -17.05 -7.99 -4.43
C GLY A 146 -17.51 -6.60 -3.99
N LEU A 147 -17.47 -5.61 -4.88
CA LEU A 147 -17.91 -4.25 -4.56
C LEU A 147 -19.38 -4.23 -4.12
N GLY A 148 -19.62 -3.61 -2.96
CA GLY A 148 -20.97 -3.55 -2.37
C GLY A 148 -21.47 -4.86 -1.75
N ALA A 149 -20.71 -5.96 -1.84
CA ALA A 149 -21.06 -7.24 -1.23
C ALA A 149 -20.48 -7.39 0.20
N ILE A 150 -19.30 -6.83 0.46
CA ILE A 150 -18.64 -6.92 1.76
C ILE A 150 -19.12 -5.85 2.73
N ASP A 151 -19.13 -6.17 4.02
CA ASP A 151 -19.33 -5.23 5.12
C ASP A 151 -18.39 -5.55 6.28
N ILE A 152 -17.50 -4.61 6.63
CA ILE A 152 -16.52 -4.76 7.72
C ILE A 152 -17.17 -4.97 9.10
N ASN A 153 -18.44 -4.62 9.26
CA ASN A 153 -19.19 -4.84 10.49
C ASN A 153 -20.01 -6.14 10.49
N ALA A 154 -20.08 -6.84 9.36
CA ALA A 154 -20.70 -8.16 9.27
C ALA A 154 -19.71 -9.25 9.73
N SER A 155 -20.24 -10.40 10.09
CA SER A 155 -19.39 -11.56 10.44
C SER A 155 -18.56 -12.05 9.26
N PRO A 156 -17.44 -12.72 9.51
CA PRO A 156 -16.65 -13.38 8.48
C PRO A 156 -17.47 -14.34 7.61
N THR A 157 -18.38 -15.09 8.23
CA THR A 157 -19.30 -16.00 7.52
C THR A 157 -20.23 -15.24 6.55
N GLU A 158 -20.78 -14.13 6.96
CA GLU A 158 -21.64 -13.30 6.10
C GLU A 158 -20.85 -12.72 4.93
N ASN A 159 -19.64 -12.23 5.17
CA ASN A 159 -18.78 -11.70 4.11
C ASN A 159 -18.38 -12.77 3.08
N VAL A 160 -18.01 -13.98 3.53
CA VAL A 160 -17.72 -15.12 2.63
C VAL A 160 -18.92 -15.47 1.77
N ASN A 161 -20.10 -15.57 2.38
CA ASN A 161 -21.34 -15.91 1.66
C ASN A 161 -21.75 -14.81 0.67
N ALA A 162 -21.62 -13.54 1.07
CA ALA A 162 -21.93 -12.41 0.22
C ALA A 162 -21.00 -12.34 -1.00
N LEU A 163 -19.68 -12.51 -0.79
CA LEU A 163 -18.71 -12.54 -1.88
C LEU A 163 -18.94 -13.75 -2.79
N ALA A 164 -19.22 -14.95 -2.24
CA ALA A 164 -19.51 -16.14 -3.02
C ALA A 164 -20.75 -15.95 -3.92
N LYS A 165 -21.79 -15.32 -3.36
CA LYS A 165 -23.00 -14.96 -4.13
C LYS A 165 -22.69 -13.95 -5.24
N ALA A 166 -21.93 -12.91 -4.94
CA ALA A 166 -21.54 -11.87 -5.93
C ALA A 166 -20.73 -12.48 -7.09
N LYS A 167 -19.84 -13.41 -6.79
CA LYS A 167 -19.03 -14.14 -7.79
C LYS A 167 -19.77 -15.32 -8.44
N SER A 168 -21.01 -15.62 -8.01
CA SER A 168 -21.79 -16.77 -8.50
C SER A 168 -21.07 -18.12 -8.30
N VAL A 169 -20.38 -18.28 -7.18
CA VAL A 169 -19.65 -19.48 -6.82
C VAL A 169 -20.07 -20.03 -5.44
N SER A 170 -19.63 -21.22 -5.08
CA SER A 170 -19.80 -21.77 -3.73
C SER A 170 -18.83 -21.10 -2.74
N PRO A 171 -19.19 -20.90 -1.45
CA PRO A 171 -18.27 -20.49 -0.40
C PRO A 171 -16.97 -21.28 -0.37
N ARG A 172 -17.02 -22.59 -0.72
CA ARG A 172 -15.85 -23.47 -0.80
C ARG A 172 -14.85 -23.09 -1.90
N GLN A 173 -15.23 -22.24 -2.82
CA GLN A 173 -14.36 -21.76 -3.89
C GLN A 173 -13.71 -20.42 -3.52
N ILE A 174 -14.23 -19.71 -2.50
CA ILE A 174 -13.65 -18.47 -2.00
C ILE A 174 -12.32 -18.74 -1.31
N SER A 175 -11.30 -17.99 -1.71
CA SER A 175 -9.94 -18.05 -1.18
C SER A 175 -9.63 -16.75 -0.45
N VAL A 176 -9.43 -16.85 0.87
CA VAL A 176 -9.17 -15.71 1.75
C VAL A 176 -7.74 -15.76 2.24
N VAL A 177 -7.01 -14.65 2.10
CA VAL A 177 -5.68 -14.49 2.69
C VAL A 177 -5.81 -13.80 4.04
N VAL A 178 -5.12 -14.32 5.06
CA VAL A 178 -5.10 -13.80 6.43
C VAL A 178 -3.67 -13.82 6.96
N LEU A 179 -3.25 -12.77 7.67
CA LEU A 179 -2.00 -12.78 8.41
C LEU A 179 -2.06 -13.82 9.56
N GLU A 180 -1.06 -14.71 9.62
CA GLU A 180 -0.92 -15.69 10.70
C GLU A 180 -0.50 -14.98 11.99
N ARG A 181 -1.49 -14.61 12.82
CA ARG A 181 -1.32 -13.94 14.11
C ARG A 181 -2.35 -14.49 15.11
N ASP A 182 -1.98 -14.57 16.38
CA ASP A 182 -2.86 -15.07 17.45
C ASP A 182 -4.20 -14.31 17.48
N ARG A 183 -4.18 -13.00 17.23
CA ARG A 183 -5.39 -12.17 17.14
C ARG A 183 -6.37 -12.55 16.02
N HIS A 184 -5.98 -13.43 15.11
CA HIS A 184 -6.81 -13.90 14.00
C HIS A 184 -7.31 -15.33 14.17
N GLU A 185 -7.05 -16.01 15.30
CA GLU A 185 -7.48 -17.39 15.51
C GLU A 185 -8.98 -17.58 15.32
N ASP A 186 -9.79 -16.73 15.93
CA ASP A 186 -11.25 -16.75 15.80
C ASP A 186 -11.69 -16.45 14.36
N LEU A 187 -11.14 -15.42 13.72
CA LEU A 187 -11.39 -15.09 12.31
C LEU A 187 -11.08 -16.28 11.39
N ILE A 188 -9.91 -16.89 11.56
CA ILE A 188 -9.49 -18.05 10.77
C ILE A 188 -10.43 -19.23 10.97
N GLY A 189 -10.83 -19.46 12.21
CA GLY A 189 -11.78 -20.50 12.59
C GLY A 189 -13.13 -20.33 11.90
N GLU A 190 -13.68 -19.12 11.95
CA GLU A 190 -14.98 -18.79 11.37
C GLU A 190 -14.96 -18.83 9.83
N LEU A 191 -13.91 -18.30 9.19
CA LEU A 191 -13.75 -18.38 7.73
C LEU A 191 -13.73 -19.83 7.23
N ARG A 192 -13.02 -20.72 7.96
CA ARG A 192 -13.00 -22.18 7.65
C ARG A 192 -14.34 -22.84 7.85
N GLN A 193 -15.08 -22.48 8.91
CA GLN A 193 -16.43 -22.99 9.17
C GLN A 193 -17.42 -22.52 8.08
N ALA A 194 -17.27 -21.30 7.57
CA ALA A 194 -18.04 -20.80 6.42
C ALA A 194 -17.72 -21.56 5.11
N GLY A 195 -16.66 -22.38 5.11
CA GLY A 195 -16.23 -23.20 3.99
C GLY A 195 -15.14 -22.59 3.12
N ALA A 196 -14.66 -21.38 3.42
CA ALA A 196 -13.63 -20.74 2.64
C ALA A 196 -12.27 -21.45 2.73
N LYS A 197 -11.46 -21.32 1.69
CA LYS A 197 -10.04 -21.67 1.72
C LYS A 197 -9.28 -20.55 2.38
N VAL A 198 -8.57 -20.81 3.47
CA VAL A 198 -7.79 -19.81 4.19
C VAL A 198 -6.31 -20.01 3.94
N ASN A 199 -5.69 -19.05 3.29
CA ASN A 199 -4.27 -18.99 3.01
C ASN A 199 -3.59 -18.10 4.07
N LEU A 200 -2.78 -18.72 4.92
CA LEU A 200 -2.05 -18.00 5.97
C LEU A 200 -0.73 -17.47 5.44
N ILE A 201 -0.48 -16.19 5.67
CA ILE A 201 0.78 -15.54 5.34
C ILE A 201 1.44 -15.02 6.61
N ARG A 202 2.77 -15.04 6.63
CA ARG A 202 3.53 -14.61 7.81
C ARG A 202 3.78 -13.12 7.86
N ASP A 203 3.80 -12.47 6.69
CA ASP A 203 4.09 -11.06 6.55
C ASP A 203 3.65 -10.57 5.17
N GLY A 204 3.46 -9.25 5.00
CA GLY A 204 3.17 -8.65 3.71
C GLY A 204 1.70 -8.77 3.30
N ASP A 205 0.83 -7.84 3.72
CA ASP A 205 -0.59 -7.88 3.39
C ASP A 205 -1.02 -6.96 2.23
N VAL A 206 -0.10 -6.15 1.70
CA VAL A 206 -0.36 -5.31 0.52
C VAL A 206 -0.48 -6.16 -0.75
N ALA A 207 0.47 -7.07 -0.98
CA ALA A 207 0.45 -7.92 -2.18
C ALA A 207 -0.83 -8.76 -2.31
N PRO A 208 -1.33 -9.45 -1.26
CA PRO A 208 -2.59 -10.18 -1.36
C PRO A 208 -3.82 -9.30 -1.47
N ALA A 209 -3.81 -8.07 -0.93
CA ALA A 209 -4.89 -7.11 -1.19
C ALA A 209 -5.00 -6.78 -2.68
N ILE A 210 -3.88 -6.51 -3.34
CA ILE A 210 -3.82 -6.27 -4.78
C ILE A 210 -4.25 -7.54 -5.55
N ALA A 211 -3.75 -8.71 -5.13
CA ALA A 211 -4.07 -9.98 -5.76
C ALA A 211 -5.58 -10.29 -5.73
N ALA A 212 -6.30 -9.91 -4.67
CA ALA A 212 -7.75 -10.07 -4.56
C ALA A 212 -8.52 -9.28 -5.64
N ALA A 213 -7.94 -8.21 -6.16
CA ALA A 213 -8.54 -7.39 -7.22
C ALA A 213 -8.11 -7.81 -8.64
N GLN A 214 -7.18 -8.74 -8.78
CA GLN A 214 -6.67 -9.20 -10.06
C GLN A 214 -7.19 -10.59 -10.39
N GLY A 215 -7.71 -10.77 -11.60
CA GLY A 215 -8.17 -12.08 -12.07
C GLY A 215 -7.02 -13.09 -12.19
N GLY A 216 -7.30 -14.35 -11.83
CA GLY A 216 -6.37 -15.47 -12.04
C GLY A 216 -5.29 -15.63 -10.95
N THR A 217 -5.29 -14.84 -9.91
CA THR A 217 -4.32 -14.92 -8.80
C THR A 217 -4.63 -16.04 -7.81
N GLY A 218 -5.87 -16.52 -7.80
CA GLY A 218 -6.34 -17.49 -6.82
C GLY A 218 -6.65 -16.90 -5.44
N VAL A 219 -6.67 -15.56 -5.32
CA VAL A 219 -7.08 -14.82 -4.12
C VAL A 219 -8.38 -14.09 -4.42
N ASP A 220 -9.39 -14.26 -3.56
CA ASP A 220 -10.68 -13.58 -3.69
C ASP A 220 -10.87 -12.47 -2.64
N MET A 221 -10.19 -12.58 -1.51
CA MET A 221 -10.32 -11.66 -0.39
C MET A 221 -9.03 -11.61 0.43
N LEU A 222 -8.62 -10.42 0.88
CA LEU A 222 -7.78 -10.24 2.06
C LEU A 222 -8.68 -9.85 3.22
N TYR A 223 -8.50 -10.48 4.39
CA TYR A 223 -9.25 -10.12 5.59
C TYR A 223 -8.37 -10.19 6.84
N GLY A 224 -8.51 -9.21 7.72
CA GLY A 224 -7.90 -9.22 9.04
C GLY A 224 -7.33 -7.88 9.48
N ILE A 225 -6.60 -7.90 10.60
CA ILE A 225 -5.98 -6.74 11.23
C ILE A 225 -4.52 -6.68 10.82
N GLY A 226 -4.13 -5.60 10.16
CA GLY A 226 -2.76 -5.29 9.74
C GLY A 226 -2.44 -3.83 9.97
N GLY A 227 -1.28 -3.37 9.53
CA GLY A 227 -0.89 -1.97 9.63
C GLY A 227 -1.82 -1.04 8.86
N THR A 228 -2.08 0.13 9.43
CA THR A 228 -2.87 1.16 8.76
C THR A 228 -2.15 1.75 7.56
N PRO A 229 -0.82 2.02 7.61
CA PRO A 229 -0.05 2.45 6.46
C PRO A 229 -0.21 1.53 5.24
N GLU A 230 -0.05 0.23 5.44
CA GLU A 230 -0.23 -0.79 4.40
C GLU A 230 -1.68 -0.83 3.89
N GLY A 231 -2.64 -0.54 4.76
CA GLY A 231 -4.05 -0.39 4.38
C GLY A 231 -4.26 0.76 3.40
N VAL A 232 -3.65 1.93 3.63
CA VAL A 232 -3.76 3.09 2.73
C VAL A 232 -3.09 2.82 1.38
N ILE A 233 -1.91 2.20 1.38
CA ILE A 233 -1.23 1.78 0.14
C ILE A 233 -2.10 0.78 -0.63
N SER A 234 -2.66 -0.21 0.07
CA SER A 234 -3.59 -1.20 -0.52
C SER A 234 -4.83 -0.53 -1.12
N ALA A 235 -5.43 0.44 -0.41
CA ALA A 235 -6.60 1.17 -0.90
C ALA A 235 -6.30 1.96 -2.18
N ALA A 236 -5.13 2.60 -2.25
CA ALA A 236 -4.69 3.30 -3.47
C ALA A 236 -4.56 2.33 -4.65
N ALA A 237 -3.94 1.17 -4.44
CA ALA A 237 -3.80 0.14 -5.47
C ALA A 237 -5.15 -0.42 -5.91
N LEU A 238 -6.03 -0.78 -4.97
CA LEU A 238 -7.38 -1.30 -5.26
C LEU A 238 -8.21 -0.31 -6.05
N LYS A 239 -8.15 0.99 -5.69
CA LYS A 239 -8.82 2.05 -6.42
C LYS A 239 -8.32 2.16 -7.87
N ALA A 240 -7.03 1.97 -8.11
CA ALA A 240 -6.44 2.00 -9.43
C ALA A 240 -6.85 0.80 -10.31
N VAL A 241 -7.10 -0.38 -9.72
CA VAL A 241 -7.47 -1.61 -10.45
C VAL A 241 -8.96 -1.94 -10.39
N GLY A 242 -9.78 -1.05 -9.80
CA GLY A 242 -11.23 -1.21 -9.72
C GLY A 242 -11.73 -2.16 -8.65
N GLY A 243 -10.87 -2.57 -7.72
CA GLY A 243 -11.25 -3.31 -6.51
C GLY A 243 -11.80 -2.39 -5.41
N GLY A 244 -12.10 -2.96 -4.26
CA GLY A 244 -12.58 -2.22 -3.09
C GLY A 244 -12.01 -2.72 -1.78
N MET A 245 -11.94 -1.79 -0.83
CA MET A 245 -11.52 -2.08 0.54
C MET A 245 -12.47 -1.37 1.51
N GLN A 246 -12.71 -2.01 2.64
CA GLN A 246 -13.28 -1.36 3.81
C GLN A 246 -12.31 -1.52 4.96
N GLY A 247 -12.14 -0.46 5.74
CA GLY A 247 -11.24 -0.44 6.88
C GLY A 247 -11.92 0.14 8.12
N LYS A 248 -11.46 -0.31 9.28
CA LYS A 248 -11.88 0.19 10.58
C LYS A 248 -10.65 0.25 11.48
N LEU A 249 -10.38 1.40 12.09
CA LEU A 249 -9.22 1.56 12.97
C LEU A 249 -9.33 0.60 14.16
N TRP A 250 -8.21 -0.03 14.48
CA TRP A 250 -8.15 -1.04 15.53
C TRP A 250 -7.11 -0.66 16.60
N PRO A 251 -7.51 0.12 17.64
CA PRO A 251 -6.64 0.45 18.76
C PRO A 251 -6.40 -0.81 19.62
N ARG A 252 -5.13 -1.04 20.00
CA ARG A 252 -4.73 -2.21 20.81
C ARG A 252 -5.14 -2.10 22.26
N ASN A 253 -5.37 -0.88 22.74
CA ASN A 253 -5.70 -0.56 24.14
C ASN A 253 -6.46 0.77 24.25
N ASP A 254 -6.89 1.10 25.46
CA ASP A 254 -7.64 2.32 25.72
C ASP A 254 -6.83 3.60 25.53
N GLU A 255 -5.51 3.56 25.71
CA GLU A 255 -4.63 4.69 25.49
C GLU A 255 -4.56 5.05 24.00
N GLU A 256 -4.34 4.06 23.12
CA GLU A 256 -4.40 4.27 21.66
C GLU A 256 -5.78 4.73 21.21
N ARG A 257 -6.84 4.17 21.81
CA ARG A 257 -8.22 4.61 21.52
C ARG A 257 -8.39 6.10 21.85
N GLN A 258 -7.89 6.56 22.99
CA GLN A 258 -7.99 7.95 23.38
C GLN A 258 -7.14 8.85 22.46
N GLN A 259 -5.94 8.43 22.12
CA GLN A 259 -5.10 9.15 21.16
C GLN A 259 -5.77 9.32 19.79
N LEU A 260 -6.47 8.30 19.27
CA LEU A 260 -7.24 8.41 18.05
C LEU A 260 -8.35 9.46 18.16
N LEU A 261 -9.13 9.41 19.24
CA LEU A 261 -10.22 10.37 19.49
C LEU A 261 -9.69 11.80 19.63
N ASP A 262 -8.58 12.01 20.34
CA ASP A 262 -7.93 13.31 20.51
C ASP A 262 -7.42 13.89 19.17
N ASN A 263 -7.08 13.02 18.23
CA ASN A 263 -6.70 13.40 16.86
C ASN A 263 -7.91 13.47 15.88
N GLY A 264 -9.15 13.37 16.40
CA GLY A 264 -10.36 13.46 15.58
C GLY A 264 -10.66 12.22 14.74
N LEU A 265 -10.00 11.10 15.03
CA LEU A 265 -10.21 9.82 14.39
C LEU A 265 -11.14 8.95 15.23
N ASP A 266 -12.31 8.58 14.70
CA ASP A 266 -13.25 7.71 15.39
C ASP A 266 -12.97 6.24 15.05
N PRO A 267 -12.51 5.41 16.03
CA PRO A 267 -12.28 3.99 15.79
C PRO A 267 -13.53 3.19 15.38
N ALA A 268 -14.72 3.71 15.66
CA ALA A 268 -15.97 3.09 15.25
C ALA A 268 -16.37 3.45 13.80
N HIS A 269 -15.73 4.48 13.23
CA HIS A 269 -16.00 4.91 11.87
C HIS A 269 -15.39 3.92 10.86
N ARG A 270 -16.15 3.67 9.77
CA ARG A 270 -15.74 2.87 8.62
C ARG A 270 -15.20 3.79 7.52
N ALA A 271 -14.04 3.53 7.03
CA ALA A 271 -13.48 4.13 5.82
C ALA A 271 -13.64 3.20 4.60
#